data_8c8bcf590a7666e06aaa93efb55b3a58
#
_entry.id   8c8bcf590a7666e06aaa93efb55b3a58
#
_cell.length_a   1.000
_cell.length_b   1.000
_cell.length_c   1.000
_cell.angle_alpha   90.00
_cell.angle_beta   90.00
_cell.angle_gamma   90.00
#
_symmetry.space_group_name_H-M   'P 1'
#
loop_
_entity.id
_entity.type
_entity.pdbx_description
1 polymer ?
#
loop_
_entity_poly.entity_id
_entity_poly.type
_entity_poly.pdbx_seq_one_letter_code
_entity_poly.pdbx_strand_id
1 'polypeptide(L)'
;MIKRILLVSVFGLVALNCSASQGYTKLPLKKITTGKIRFPKADTIPHADVMEVVRIAIYAANNFNDQAVANLYTPNAVVADDEPPYSWNGPTAGIQWVNAVEKAVKDNHISKFKGVIDQVTVYQQTDDNVYVIVPVSYSGELPGHARFTARGAFGMVLRQINGKWLIKSQVWVPEKGLGN
;
A
#
# COMPACT_ATOMS: atom_id res chain seq x y z
N MET A 1 -49.17 -21.70 -0.73
CA MET A 1 -49.55 -20.80 0.41
C MET A 1 -48.26 -20.37 1.10
N ILE A 2 -47.79 -19.14 0.80
CA ILE A 2 -46.54 -18.58 1.35
C ILE A 2 -46.95 -17.46 2.29
N LYS A 3 -46.75 -17.66 3.59
CA LYS A 3 -46.98 -16.61 4.60
C LYS A 3 -45.79 -15.64 4.61
N ARG A 4 -46.02 -14.40 4.20
CA ARG A 4 -45.11 -13.28 4.39
C ARG A 4 -45.21 -12.84 5.86
N ILE A 5 -44.06 -12.85 6.55
CA ILE A 5 -43.90 -12.26 7.88
C ILE A 5 -43.30 -10.87 7.65
N LEU A 6 -44.11 -9.85 7.97
CA LEU A 6 -43.73 -8.45 7.97
C LEU A 6 -43.08 -8.13 9.31
N LEU A 7 -41.78 -7.81 9.31
CA LEU A 7 -41.07 -7.33 10.50
C LEU A 7 -41.05 -5.81 10.46
N VAL A 8 -41.86 -5.20 11.31
CA VAL A 8 -41.90 -3.72 11.52
C VAL A 8 -40.82 -3.41 12.56
N SER A 9 -39.73 -2.81 12.12
CA SER A 9 -38.72 -2.23 13.04
C SER A 9 -39.06 -0.79 13.35
N VAL A 10 -39.40 -0.56 14.59
CA VAL A 10 -39.64 0.81 15.16
C VAL A 10 -38.24 1.45 15.39
N PHE A 11 -37.93 2.44 14.58
CA PHE A 11 -36.77 3.30 14.83
C PHE A 11 -37.16 4.39 15.83
N GLY A 12 -36.68 4.25 17.07
CA GLY A 12 -36.75 5.32 18.08
C GLY A 12 -35.72 6.40 17.74
N LEU A 13 -36.19 7.59 17.39
CA LEU A 13 -35.35 8.79 17.29
C LEU A 13 -34.95 9.23 18.71
N VAL A 14 -33.68 9.03 19.05
CA VAL A 14 -33.07 9.72 20.20
C VAL A 14 -32.33 10.93 19.64
N ALA A 15 -32.92 12.09 19.77
CA ALA A 15 -32.28 13.37 19.49
C ALA A 15 -31.32 13.71 20.64
N LEU A 16 -30.06 13.44 20.50
CA LEU A 16 -29.02 13.96 21.38
C LEU A 16 -28.60 15.35 20.89
N ASN A 17 -29.19 16.38 21.51
CA ASN A 17 -28.67 17.75 21.40
C ASN A 17 -27.33 17.84 22.13
N CYS A 18 -26.24 17.70 21.44
CA CYS A 18 -24.90 17.97 21.94
C CYS A 18 -24.44 19.35 21.42
N SER A 19 -24.88 20.41 22.09
CA SER A 19 -24.35 21.77 21.89
C SER A 19 -23.03 21.85 22.66
N ALA A 20 -21.94 21.45 22.07
CA ALA A 20 -20.58 21.74 22.54
C ALA A 20 -19.92 22.68 21.52
N SER A 21 -20.14 23.98 21.68
CA SER A 21 -19.29 24.99 21.06
C SER A 21 -17.93 24.96 21.75
N GLN A 22 -17.07 24.04 21.35
CA GLN A 22 -15.65 24.12 21.72
C GLN A 22 -15.02 25.24 20.87
N GLY A 23 -14.77 26.37 21.53
CA GLY A 23 -13.98 27.45 20.95
C GLY A 23 -12.61 26.94 20.55
N TYR A 24 -12.39 26.81 19.26
CA TYR A 24 -11.05 26.60 18.72
C TYR A 24 -10.23 27.85 18.99
N THR A 25 -9.41 27.82 20.04
CA THR A 25 -8.36 28.81 20.25
C THR A 25 -7.43 28.71 19.05
N LYS A 26 -7.49 29.72 18.17
CA LYS A 26 -6.52 29.85 17.06
C LYS A 26 -5.12 29.95 17.69
N LEU A 27 -4.38 28.85 17.65
CA LEU A 27 -2.96 28.87 17.97
C LEU A 27 -2.29 29.89 17.06
N PRO A 28 -1.48 30.83 17.57
CA PRO A 28 -0.80 31.79 16.74
C PRO A 28 0.12 31.02 15.78
N LEU A 29 -0.14 31.13 14.48
CA LEU A 29 0.76 30.64 13.44
C LEU A 29 2.09 31.35 13.63
N LYS A 30 3.03 30.66 14.27
CA LYS A 30 4.41 31.12 14.39
C LYS A 30 4.93 31.28 12.95
N LYS A 31 5.25 32.51 12.56
CA LYS A 31 5.80 32.84 11.24
C LYS A 31 7.01 31.93 11.02
N ILE A 32 6.85 30.86 10.22
CA ILE A 32 7.96 30.01 9.84
C ILE A 32 8.83 30.85 8.93
N THR A 33 9.97 31.29 9.42
CA THR A 33 10.98 31.93 8.62
C THR A 33 11.43 30.90 7.57
N THR A 34 11.09 31.12 6.32
CA THR A 34 11.50 30.26 5.21
C THR A 34 13.00 30.42 4.99
N GLY A 35 13.80 29.80 5.88
CA GLY A 35 15.18 29.50 5.55
C GLY A 35 15.15 28.64 4.28
N LYS A 36 15.99 28.95 3.29
CA LYS A 36 16.14 28.11 2.11
C LYS A 36 16.54 26.70 2.57
N ILE A 37 15.57 25.78 2.64
CA ILE A 37 15.84 24.37 2.89
C ILE A 37 16.63 23.88 1.69
N ARG A 38 17.93 23.67 1.83
CA ARG A 38 18.75 23.00 0.83
C ARG A 38 18.49 21.50 0.98
N PHE A 39 17.72 20.94 0.07
CA PHE A 39 17.67 19.50 -0.07
C PHE A 39 19.01 18.99 -0.61
N PRO A 40 19.58 17.91 -0.07
CA PRO A 40 20.73 17.26 -0.68
C PRO A 40 20.39 16.88 -2.12
N LYS A 41 21.38 16.96 -3.01
CA LYS A 41 21.20 16.52 -4.40
C LYS A 41 20.89 15.02 -4.37
N ALA A 42 19.68 14.64 -4.78
CA ALA A 42 19.30 13.25 -4.86
C ALA A 42 19.85 12.62 -6.15
N ASP A 43 20.28 11.38 -6.08
CA ASP A 43 20.51 10.55 -7.25
C ASP A 43 19.15 10.14 -7.83
N THR A 44 19.00 10.29 -9.15
CA THR A 44 17.75 9.96 -9.86
C THR A 44 17.89 8.75 -10.77
N ILE A 45 19.07 8.14 -10.79
CA ILE A 45 19.33 6.90 -11.55
C ILE A 45 19.08 5.71 -10.63
N PRO A 46 18.17 4.78 -10.97
CA PRO A 46 17.88 3.63 -10.14
C PRO A 46 19.12 2.74 -9.94
N HIS A 47 19.50 2.50 -8.69
CA HIS A 47 20.60 1.61 -8.32
C HIS A 47 20.13 0.15 -8.29
N ALA A 48 20.98 -0.74 -8.78
CA ALA A 48 20.60 -2.14 -8.99
C ALA A 48 20.28 -2.90 -7.69
N ASP A 49 21.01 -2.64 -6.61
CA ASP A 49 20.81 -3.23 -5.28
C ASP A 49 19.47 -2.81 -4.64
N VAL A 50 19.09 -1.54 -4.78
CA VAL A 50 17.79 -1.04 -4.35
C VAL A 50 16.67 -1.68 -5.16
N MET A 51 16.82 -1.69 -6.49
CA MET A 51 15.81 -2.24 -7.39
C MET A 51 15.65 -3.75 -7.25
N GLU A 52 16.69 -4.45 -6.78
CA GLU A 52 16.57 -5.87 -6.45
C GLU A 52 15.63 -6.10 -5.27
N VAL A 53 15.75 -5.32 -4.19
CA VAL A 53 14.83 -5.38 -3.04
C VAL A 53 13.38 -5.08 -3.49
N VAL A 54 13.19 -4.06 -4.32
CA VAL A 54 11.88 -3.70 -4.88
C VAL A 54 11.28 -4.85 -5.70
N ARG A 55 12.10 -5.46 -6.59
CA ARG A 55 11.65 -6.59 -7.41
C ARG A 55 11.27 -7.80 -6.59
N ILE A 56 12.10 -8.17 -5.60
CA ILE A 56 11.79 -9.31 -4.73
C ILE A 56 10.48 -9.06 -3.99
N ALA A 57 10.27 -7.87 -3.42
CA ALA A 57 9.05 -7.54 -2.70
C ALA A 57 7.80 -7.67 -3.58
N ILE A 58 7.82 -7.12 -4.80
CA ILE A 58 6.66 -7.12 -5.70
C ILE A 58 6.44 -8.51 -6.31
N TYR A 59 7.51 -9.18 -6.75
CA TYR A 59 7.37 -10.48 -7.43
C TYR A 59 7.11 -11.65 -6.48
N ALA A 60 7.36 -11.49 -5.17
CA ALA A 60 6.96 -12.48 -4.17
C ALA A 60 5.45 -12.77 -4.21
N ALA A 61 4.63 -11.77 -4.53
CA ALA A 61 3.18 -11.93 -4.68
C ALA A 61 2.80 -12.80 -5.89
N ASN A 62 3.62 -12.88 -6.94
CA ASN A 62 3.32 -13.70 -8.14
C ASN A 62 3.31 -15.19 -7.85
N ASN A 63 4.13 -15.62 -6.88
CA ASN A 63 4.31 -17.03 -6.51
C ASN A 63 3.87 -17.29 -5.06
N PHE A 64 3.30 -16.27 -4.41
CA PHE A 64 2.91 -16.30 -2.98
C PHE A 64 4.08 -16.74 -2.08
N ASN A 65 5.29 -16.29 -2.43
CA ASN A 65 6.51 -16.64 -1.71
C ASN A 65 6.78 -15.65 -0.57
N ASP A 66 6.10 -15.85 0.55
CA ASP A 66 6.24 -15.02 1.74
C ASP A 66 7.65 -15.08 2.34
N GLN A 67 8.37 -16.21 2.17
CA GLN A 67 9.73 -16.37 2.66
C GLN A 67 10.72 -15.46 1.93
N ALA A 68 10.46 -15.15 0.65
CA ALA A 68 11.31 -14.22 -0.11
C ALA A 68 11.34 -12.82 0.51
N VAL A 69 10.29 -12.42 1.21
CA VAL A 69 10.15 -11.08 1.82
C VAL A 69 10.46 -11.04 3.32
N ALA A 70 10.76 -12.17 3.95
CA ALA A 70 10.89 -12.30 5.40
C ALA A 70 11.88 -11.32 6.06
N ASN A 71 12.91 -10.87 5.34
CA ASN A 71 13.97 -9.99 5.86
C ASN A 71 14.10 -8.69 5.06
N LEU A 72 13.09 -8.31 4.27
CA LEU A 72 13.15 -7.12 3.42
C LEU A 72 12.58 -5.87 4.09
N TYR A 73 11.93 -5.99 5.24
CA TYR A 73 11.20 -4.89 5.88
C TYR A 73 11.87 -4.44 7.17
N THR A 74 11.81 -3.13 7.44
CA THR A 74 12.31 -2.59 8.71
C THR A 74 11.42 -3.03 9.88
N PRO A 75 11.91 -2.99 11.15
CA PRO A 75 11.13 -3.36 12.32
C PRO A 75 9.81 -2.55 12.48
N ASN A 76 9.75 -1.35 11.94
CA ASN A 76 8.60 -0.45 11.97
C ASN A 76 8.06 -0.16 10.57
N ALA A 77 8.16 -1.12 9.65
CA ALA A 77 7.63 -0.97 8.32
C ALA A 77 6.11 -0.83 8.30
N VAL A 78 5.61 -0.17 7.27
CA VAL A 78 4.17 -0.07 6.97
C VAL A 78 3.95 -0.50 5.54
N VAL A 79 3.04 -1.44 5.34
CA VAL A 79 2.51 -1.78 4.01
C VAL A 79 1.05 -1.39 3.98
N ALA A 80 0.61 -0.71 2.93
CA ALA A 80 -0.79 -0.33 2.72
C ALA A 80 -1.25 -0.76 1.33
N ASP A 81 -2.50 -1.19 1.25
CA ASP A 81 -3.13 -1.70 0.03
C ASP A 81 -4.60 -1.26 0.00
N ASP A 82 -5.27 -1.38 -1.14
CA ASP A 82 -6.70 -1.07 -1.31
C ASP A 82 -7.62 -2.24 -0.92
N GLU A 83 -7.06 -3.39 -0.56
CA GLU A 83 -7.80 -4.55 -0.05
C GLU A 83 -7.73 -4.66 1.49
N PRO A 84 -8.78 -5.14 2.15
CA PRO A 84 -8.77 -5.36 3.60
C PRO A 84 -7.65 -6.32 4.05
N PRO A 85 -7.03 -6.05 5.21
CA PRO A 85 -7.32 -5.04 6.23
C PRO A 85 -6.72 -3.65 5.96
N TYR A 86 -6.36 -3.34 4.73
CA TYR A 86 -5.83 -2.06 4.21
C TYR A 86 -4.42 -1.70 4.68
N SER A 87 -3.92 -2.28 5.76
CA SER A 87 -2.54 -2.04 6.20
C SER A 87 -2.01 -3.12 7.14
N TRP A 88 -0.70 -3.31 7.07
CA TRP A 88 0.09 -4.19 7.92
C TRP A 88 1.30 -3.43 8.46
N ASN A 89 1.74 -3.77 9.66
CA ASN A 89 2.81 -3.06 10.33
C ASN A 89 3.88 -4.01 10.89
N GLY A 90 5.09 -3.48 11.02
CA GLY A 90 6.20 -4.19 11.63
C GLY A 90 7.03 -5.04 10.65
N PRO A 91 7.97 -5.85 11.17
CA PRO A 91 8.95 -6.57 10.35
C PRO A 91 8.33 -7.65 9.47
N THR A 92 7.12 -8.10 9.80
CA THR A 92 6.37 -9.12 9.02
C THR A 92 5.31 -8.52 8.10
N ALA A 93 5.27 -7.20 7.94
CA ALA A 93 4.25 -6.53 7.12
C ALA A 93 4.24 -7.05 5.67
N GLY A 94 5.40 -7.29 5.07
CA GLY A 94 5.50 -7.87 3.73
C GLY A 94 4.99 -9.30 3.63
N ILE A 95 5.28 -10.13 4.63
CA ILE A 95 4.74 -11.50 4.71
C ILE A 95 3.21 -11.47 4.77
N GLN A 96 2.65 -10.62 5.64
CA GLN A 96 1.21 -10.49 5.81
C GLN A 96 0.53 -9.99 4.53
N TRP A 97 1.17 -9.04 3.83
CA TRP A 97 0.69 -8.55 2.54
C TRP A 97 0.69 -9.65 1.47
N VAL A 98 1.78 -10.42 1.30
CA VAL A 98 1.85 -11.52 0.33
C VAL A 98 0.76 -12.56 0.61
N ASN A 99 0.53 -12.91 1.89
CA ASN A 99 -0.52 -13.83 2.30
C ASN A 99 -1.93 -13.28 2.03
N ALA A 100 -2.12 -11.96 2.15
CA ALA A 100 -3.40 -11.32 1.82
C ALA A 100 -3.67 -11.35 0.30
N VAL A 101 -2.64 -11.08 -0.53
CA VAL A 101 -2.74 -11.23 -1.99
C VAL A 101 -3.06 -12.67 -2.38
N GLU A 102 -2.38 -13.65 -1.77
CA GLU A 102 -2.67 -15.08 -2.00
C GLU A 102 -4.14 -15.40 -1.67
N LYS A 103 -4.61 -14.93 -0.51
CA LYS A 103 -5.99 -15.13 -0.09
C LYS A 103 -6.96 -14.50 -1.07
N ALA A 104 -6.76 -13.26 -1.48
CA ALA A 104 -7.62 -12.56 -2.43
C ALA A 104 -7.67 -13.28 -3.79
N VAL A 105 -6.54 -13.75 -4.30
CA VAL A 105 -6.46 -14.53 -5.54
C VAL A 105 -7.22 -15.85 -5.43
N LYS A 106 -7.10 -16.57 -4.30
CA LYS A 106 -7.81 -17.83 -4.05
C LYS A 106 -9.32 -17.63 -3.88
N ASP A 107 -9.73 -16.65 -3.09
CA ASP A 107 -11.14 -16.36 -2.81
C ASP A 107 -11.89 -15.95 -4.10
N ASN A 108 -11.24 -15.22 -4.99
CA ASN A 108 -11.80 -14.83 -6.28
C ASN A 108 -11.55 -15.84 -7.41
N HIS A 109 -10.96 -17.01 -7.09
CA HIS A 109 -10.63 -18.06 -8.05
C HIS A 109 -9.83 -17.56 -9.27
N ILE A 110 -8.94 -16.60 -9.05
CA ILE A 110 -8.08 -16.06 -10.11
C ILE A 110 -6.99 -17.09 -10.45
N SER A 111 -6.93 -17.50 -11.69
CA SER A 111 -5.86 -18.34 -12.23
C SER A 111 -4.87 -17.51 -13.05
N LYS A 112 -3.67 -18.04 -13.25
CA LYS A 112 -2.60 -17.36 -14.02
C LYS A 112 -2.29 -15.95 -13.52
N PHE A 113 -2.44 -15.71 -12.22
CA PHE A 113 -2.13 -14.43 -11.60
C PHE A 113 -0.66 -14.05 -11.82
N LYS A 114 -0.43 -12.83 -12.28
CA LYS A 114 0.92 -12.32 -12.56
C LYS A 114 0.95 -10.80 -12.47
N GLY A 115 1.91 -10.27 -11.72
CA GLY A 115 2.29 -8.86 -11.72
C GLY A 115 3.56 -8.65 -12.56
N VAL A 116 3.59 -7.57 -13.30
CA VAL A 116 4.74 -7.13 -14.09
C VAL A 116 5.10 -5.70 -13.69
N ILE A 117 6.36 -5.48 -13.35
CA ILE A 117 6.90 -4.14 -13.09
C ILE A 117 7.11 -3.45 -14.43
N ASP A 118 6.53 -2.27 -14.57
CA ASP A 118 6.75 -1.37 -15.70
C ASP A 118 7.96 -0.45 -15.42
N GLN A 119 8.19 0.53 -16.29
CA GLN A 119 9.29 1.47 -16.12
C GLN A 119 9.10 2.32 -14.86
N VAL A 120 10.13 2.37 -14.01
CA VAL A 120 10.16 3.24 -12.82
C VAL A 120 9.93 4.69 -13.22
N THR A 121 8.97 5.35 -12.56
CA THR A 121 8.58 6.73 -12.90
C THR A 121 9.24 7.77 -12.01
N VAL A 122 9.54 7.41 -10.76
CA VAL A 122 10.25 8.28 -9.82
C VAL A 122 11.31 7.45 -9.12
N TYR A 123 12.50 7.97 -9.05
CA TYR A 123 13.58 7.46 -8.22
C TYR A 123 14.36 8.63 -7.65
N GLN A 124 14.53 8.65 -6.34
CA GLN A 124 15.34 9.65 -5.63
C GLN A 124 16.07 8.95 -4.50
N GLN A 125 17.38 9.01 -4.51
CA GLN A 125 18.24 8.44 -3.48
C GLN A 125 19.11 9.49 -2.84
N THR A 126 19.16 9.51 -1.54
CA THR A 126 20.20 10.15 -0.70
C THR A 126 21.02 9.04 -0.05
N ASP A 127 22.01 9.38 0.77
CA ASP A 127 22.99 8.42 1.31
C ASP A 127 22.34 7.14 1.88
N ASP A 128 21.27 7.28 2.67
CA ASP A 128 20.62 6.17 3.39
C ASP A 128 19.12 6.00 3.12
N ASN A 129 18.53 6.82 2.22
CA ASN A 129 17.10 6.77 1.93
C ASN A 129 16.84 6.77 0.42
N VAL A 130 15.84 5.99 0.01
CA VAL A 130 15.31 5.97 -1.35
C VAL A 130 13.82 6.20 -1.33
N TYR A 131 13.35 7.02 -2.28
CA TYR A 131 11.95 7.12 -2.68
C TYR A 131 11.81 6.61 -4.09
N VAL A 132 10.94 5.66 -4.31
CA VAL A 132 10.71 5.10 -5.64
C VAL A 132 9.21 4.91 -5.89
N ILE A 133 8.77 5.24 -7.12
CA ILE A 133 7.43 4.91 -7.62
C ILE A 133 7.58 3.94 -8.77
N VAL A 134 6.97 2.77 -8.59
CA VAL A 134 7.09 1.61 -9.48
C VAL A 134 5.71 1.25 -9.99
N PRO A 135 5.36 1.61 -11.23
CA PRO A 135 4.13 1.14 -11.84
C PRO A 135 4.13 -0.38 -12.00
N VAL A 136 2.97 -0.99 -11.75
CA VAL A 136 2.79 -2.45 -11.86
C VAL A 136 1.46 -2.74 -12.54
N SER A 137 1.50 -3.71 -13.43
CA SER A 137 0.33 -4.25 -14.12
C SER A 137 0.09 -5.69 -13.66
N TYR A 138 -1.00 -5.93 -12.96
CA TYR A 138 -1.48 -7.27 -12.60
C TYR A 138 -2.43 -7.81 -13.65
N SER A 139 -2.36 -9.11 -13.90
CA SER A 139 -3.25 -9.82 -14.81
C SER A 139 -3.54 -11.23 -14.31
N GLY A 140 -4.63 -11.83 -14.80
CA GLY A 140 -5.04 -13.20 -14.50
C GLY A 140 -6.31 -13.58 -15.24
N GLU A 141 -6.87 -14.73 -14.89
CA GLU A 141 -8.14 -15.24 -15.43
C GLU A 141 -9.11 -15.52 -14.30
N LEU A 142 -10.31 -14.96 -14.38
CA LEU A 142 -11.44 -15.25 -13.52
C LEU A 142 -12.19 -16.52 -13.98
N PRO A 143 -13.09 -17.10 -13.17
CA PRO A 143 -13.98 -18.16 -13.60
C PRO A 143 -14.72 -17.80 -14.90
N GLY A 144 -14.86 -18.76 -15.82
CA GLY A 144 -15.47 -18.52 -17.14
C GLY A 144 -14.54 -17.83 -18.13
N HIS A 145 -13.22 -17.81 -17.88
CA HIS A 145 -12.19 -17.23 -18.73
C HIS A 145 -12.28 -15.72 -18.93
N ALA A 146 -13.00 -15.01 -18.05
CA ALA A 146 -12.98 -13.56 -18.04
C ALA A 146 -11.60 -13.07 -17.61
N ARG A 147 -11.10 -12.01 -18.28
CA ARG A 147 -9.79 -11.45 -17.98
C ARG A 147 -9.84 -10.61 -16.70
N PHE A 148 -8.96 -10.89 -15.75
CA PHE A 148 -8.64 -10.00 -14.64
C PHE A 148 -7.49 -9.06 -15.04
N THR A 149 -7.62 -7.78 -14.73
CA THR A 149 -6.52 -6.81 -14.83
C THR A 149 -6.65 -5.77 -13.74
N ALA A 150 -5.53 -5.44 -13.10
CA ALA A 150 -5.42 -4.30 -12.19
C ALA A 150 -4.13 -3.55 -12.49
N ARG A 151 -4.20 -2.23 -12.55
CA ARG A 151 -3.05 -1.37 -12.79
C ARG A 151 -2.95 -0.33 -11.68
N GLY A 152 -1.72 0.01 -11.34
CA GLY A 152 -1.43 1.01 -10.34
C GLY A 152 0.08 1.19 -10.17
N ALA A 153 0.47 1.75 -9.04
CA ALA A 153 1.88 1.89 -8.71
C ALA A 153 2.12 1.62 -7.23
N PHE A 154 3.26 1.03 -6.92
CA PHE A 154 3.79 1.03 -5.57
C PHE A 154 4.62 2.29 -5.33
N GLY A 155 4.22 3.10 -4.34
CA GLY A 155 5.10 4.08 -3.72
C GLY A 155 5.87 3.40 -2.61
N MET A 156 7.20 3.41 -2.67
CA MET A 156 8.05 2.75 -1.68
C MET A 156 9.08 3.70 -1.11
N VAL A 157 9.33 3.56 0.19
CA VAL A 157 10.47 4.18 0.86
C VAL A 157 11.37 3.08 1.37
N LEU A 158 12.63 3.11 0.97
CA LEU A 158 13.65 2.19 1.47
C LEU A 158 14.66 2.96 2.33
N ARG A 159 15.26 2.25 3.26
CA ARG A 159 16.33 2.77 4.10
C ARG A 159 17.48 1.78 4.16
N GLN A 160 18.71 2.31 4.10
CA GLN A 160 19.90 1.51 4.32
C GLN A 160 20.16 1.38 5.82
N ILE A 161 20.22 0.15 6.31
CA ILE A 161 20.50 -0.18 7.72
C ILE A 161 21.59 -1.26 7.72
N ASN A 162 22.73 -0.97 8.34
CA ASN A 162 23.87 -1.89 8.38
C ASN A 162 24.29 -2.41 6.99
N GLY A 163 24.30 -1.50 6.00
CA GLY A 163 24.69 -1.81 4.62
C GLY A 163 23.63 -2.55 3.80
N LYS A 164 22.43 -2.81 4.35
CA LYS A 164 21.33 -3.47 3.64
C LYS A 164 20.18 -2.51 3.38
N TRP A 165 19.63 -2.53 2.18
CA TRP A 165 18.41 -1.81 1.86
C TRP A 165 17.21 -2.57 2.38
N LEU A 166 16.38 -1.90 3.20
CA LEU A 166 15.15 -2.44 3.78
C LEU A 166 13.97 -1.51 3.47
N ILE A 167 12.81 -2.08 3.21
CA ILE A 167 11.57 -1.34 2.94
C ILE A 167 11.02 -0.79 4.26
N LYS A 168 10.89 0.52 4.33
CA LYS A 168 10.26 1.23 5.44
C LYS A 168 8.77 1.43 5.22
N SER A 169 8.38 1.72 3.98
CA SER A 169 6.97 1.77 3.60
C SER A 169 6.76 1.29 2.18
N GLN A 170 5.61 0.67 1.94
CA GLN A 170 5.12 0.24 0.65
C GLN A 170 3.64 0.55 0.59
N VAL A 171 3.20 1.27 -0.43
CA VAL A 171 1.80 1.68 -0.60
C VAL A 171 1.38 1.38 -2.02
N TRP A 172 0.33 0.59 -2.19
CA TRP A 172 -0.33 0.42 -3.46
C TRP A 172 -1.27 1.60 -3.75
N VAL A 173 -1.18 2.15 -4.96
CA VAL A 173 -2.04 3.23 -5.45
C VAL A 173 -2.66 2.76 -6.76
N PRO A 174 -3.94 2.36 -6.76
CA PRO A 174 -4.60 1.91 -7.98
C PRO A 174 -4.76 3.06 -8.99
N GLU A 175 -4.62 2.76 -10.28
CA GLU A 175 -4.68 3.75 -11.37
C GLU A 175 -6.05 4.47 -11.42
N LYS A 176 -7.13 3.76 -11.11
CA LYS A 176 -8.49 4.30 -11.15
C LYS A 176 -8.96 4.93 -9.83
N GLY A 177 -8.08 5.01 -8.83
CA GLY A 177 -8.42 5.44 -7.48
C GLY A 177 -9.17 4.36 -6.67
N LEU A 178 -9.46 4.69 -5.42
CA LEU A 178 -10.21 3.81 -4.52
C LEU A 178 -11.71 3.90 -4.83
N GLY A 179 -12.37 2.76 -5.00
CA GLY A 179 -13.83 2.68 -5.02
C GLY A 179 -14.49 3.07 -6.35
N ASN A 180 -14.30 2.24 -7.35
CA ASN A 180 -15.19 2.17 -8.53
C ASN A 180 -16.13 0.97 -8.39
#